data_571e8a725bb8af4fd2f1ff99b883053b
#
_entry.id   571e8a725bb8af4fd2f1ff99b883053b
#
_cell.length_a   1.000
_cell.length_b   1.000
_cell.length_c   1.000
_cell.angle_alpha   90.00
_cell.angle_beta   90.00
_cell.angle_gamma   90.00
#
_symmetry.space_group_name_H-M   'P 1'
#
loop_
_entity.id
_entity.type
_entity.pdbx_description
1 polymer ?
#
loop_
_entity_poly.entity_id
_entity_poly.type
_entity_poly.pdbx_seq_one_letter_code
_entity_poly.pdbx_strand_id
1 'polypeptide(L)'
;MLNVEGQDYDVLIKEVDYNSMKRCVDEIDFQALVSTEKVHSTAAVVIENREKVLEGALQECLEEIEYKALPAALVDHVNVDVAGMKVGDVIRVKDLEISKNPDIDVHTDPEAIVVMVDAIRNSIPEDEATDEGTAEEA
;
A
#
# COMPACT_ATOMS: atom_id res chain seq x y z
N MET A 1 20.66 11.55 -4.88
CA MET A 1 21.74 12.55 -5.07
C MET A 1 21.39 13.44 -6.25
N LEU A 2 21.31 14.73 -6.03
CA LEU A 2 20.97 15.73 -7.04
C LEU A 2 22.15 16.70 -7.21
N ASN A 3 22.60 16.90 -8.44
CA ASN A 3 23.65 17.85 -8.74
C ASN A 3 23.04 19.17 -9.19
N VAL A 4 23.32 20.24 -8.47
CA VAL A 4 22.88 21.60 -8.81
C VAL A 4 24.12 22.49 -8.89
N GLU A 5 24.38 23.04 -10.06
CA GLU A 5 25.51 23.96 -10.33
C GLU A 5 26.90 23.42 -9.93
N GLY A 6 27.05 22.07 -9.97
CA GLY A 6 28.29 21.41 -9.61
C GLY A 6 28.45 21.05 -8.14
N GLN A 7 27.39 21.23 -7.34
CA GLN A 7 27.29 20.72 -5.98
C GLN A 7 26.32 19.54 -5.91
N ASP A 8 26.73 18.49 -5.21
CA ASP A 8 25.92 17.31 -5.00
C ASP A 8 25.17 17.42 -3.67
N TYR A 9 23.85 17.23 -3.74
CA TYR A 9 22.97 17.23 -2.58
C TYR A 9 22.28 15.88 -2.44
N ASP A 10 22.26 15.36 -1.24
CA ASP A 10 21.39 14.23 -0.91
C ASP A 10 19.98 14.76 -0.70
N VAL A 11 19.06 14.29 -1.52
CA VAL A 11 17.69 14.77 -1.53
C VAL A 11 16.70 13.61 -1.58
N LEU A 12 15.55 13.81 -0.97
CA LEU A 12 14.37 12.95 -1.09
C LEU A 12 13.38 13.61 -2.04
N ILE A 13 12.80 12.86 -2.94
CA ILE A 13 11.70 13.32 -3.78
C ILE A 13 10.43 13.32 -2.90
N LYS A 14 9.81 14.49 -2.77
CA LYS A 14 8.59 14.65 -1.99
C LYS A 14 7.34 14.52 -2.83
N GLU A 15 7.34 15.17 -3.96
CA GLU A 15 6.19 15.21 -4.84
C GLU A 15 6.62 15.29 -6.30
N VAL A 16 5.87 14.67 -7.17
CA VAL A 16 6.07 14.70 -8.62
C VAL A 16 4.77 15.07 -9.29
N ASP A 17 4.72 16.23 -9.88
CA ASP A 17 3.56 16.67 -10.65
C ASP A 17 3.68 16.19 -12.10
N TYR A 18 2.86 15.22 -12.44
CA TYR A 18 2.85 14.63 -13.77
C TYR A 18 1.63 15.12 -14.58
N ASN A 19 1.91 15.77 -15.68
CA ASN A 19 0.89 16.23 -16.61
C ASN A 19 0.53 15.13 -17.61
N SER A 20 -0.61 14.49 -17.40
CA SER A 20 -1.08 13.39 -18.24
C SER A 20 -1.40 13.83 -19.67
N MET A 21 -1.79 15.08 -19.87
CA MET A 21 -2.14 15.59 -21.20
C MET A 21 -0.91 15.83 -22.08
N LYS A 22 0.15 16.35 -21.48
CA LYS A 22 1.42 16.61 -22.15
C LYS A 22 2.38 15.42 -22.09
N ARG A 23 2.09 14.44 -21.21
CA ARG A 23 2.95 13.30 -20.90
C ARG A 23 4.34 13.70 -20.45
N CYS A 24 4.42 14.73 -19.62
CA CYS A 24 5.67 15.22 -19.05
C CYS A 24 5.50 15.51 -17.55
N VAL A 25 6.61 15.55 -16.84
CA VAL A 25 6.66 16.00 -15.46
C VAL A 25 6.76 17.53 -15.52
N ASP A 26 5.84 18.22 -14.87
CA ASP A 26 5.81 19.69 -14.83
C ASP A 26 6.64 20.21 -13.63
N GLU A 27 6.58 19.53 -12.47
CA GLU A 27 7.28 19.93 -11.26
C GLU A 27 7.74 18.72 -10.44
N ILE A 28 8.87 18.82 -9.78
CA ILE A 28 9.36 17.82 -8.83
C ILE A 28 9.86 18.55 -7.59
N ASP A 29 9.28 18.22 -6.45
CA ASP A 29 9.68 18.75 -5.16
C ASP A 29 10.75 17.87 -4.51
N PHE A 30 11.84 18.49 -4.12
CA PHE A 30 12.95 17.83 -3.44
C PHE A 30 13.12 18.38 -2.02
N GLN A 31 13.30 17.47 -1.08
CA GLN A 31 13.70 17.82 0.28
C GLN A 31 15.17 17.48 0.50
N ALA A 32 15.97 18.46 0.87
CA ALA A 32 17.37 18.22 1.25
C ALA A 32 17.44 17.36 2.52
N LEU A 33 18.28 16.35 2.51
CA LEU A 33 18.48 15.44 3.62
C LEU A 33 19.64 15.94 4.51
N VAL A 34 19.35 16.03 5.81
CA VAL A 34 20.37 16.27 6.83
C VAL A 34 20.56 14.97 7.59
N SER A 35 21.78 14.47 7.66
CA SER A 35 22.12 13.15 8.21
C SER A 35 21.66 12.91 9.66
N THR A 36 21.39 13.98 10.38
CA THR A 36 21.02 13.92 11.81
C THR A 36 19.55 14.17 12.07
N GLU A 37 18.76 14.44 11.04
CA GLU A 37 17.36 14.80 11.19
C GLU A 37 16.45 13.71 10.62
N LYS A 38 15.46 13.31 11.38
CA LYS A 38 14.44 12.36 10.92
C LYS A 38 13.53 13.04 9.90
N VAL A 39 13.32 12.40 8.78
CA VAL A 39 12.42 12.88 7.73
C VAL A 39 11.18 12.01 7.63
N HIS A 40 10.06 12.62 7.27
CA HIS A 40 8.84 11.91 6.95
C HIS A 40 8.93 11.35 5.54
N SER A 41 8.62 10.09 5.39
CA SER A 41 8.54 9.41 4.11
C SER A 41 7.39 8.42 4.10
N THR A 42 7.04 7.96 2.92
CA THR A 42 6.07 6.89 2.70
C THR A 42 6.78 5.71 2.07
N ALA A 43 6.42 4.51 2.50
CA ALA A 43 6.88 3.27 1.89
C ALA A 43 5.70 2.57 1.22
N ALA A 44 5.86 2.22 -0.03
CA ALA A 44 4.86 1.45 -0.76
C ALA A 44 4.83 0.00 -0.27
N VAL A 45 3.64 -0.55 -0.12
CA VAL A 45 3.46 -1.96 0.23
C VAL A 45 3.58 -2.80 -1.04
N VAL A 46 4.51 -3.74 -1.06
CA VAL A 46 4.68 -4.68 -2.17
C VAL A 46 4.30 -6.07 -1.68
N ILE A 47 3.27 -6.63 -2.27
CA ILE A 47 2.79 -7.96 -1.93
C ILE A 47 3.52 -9.00 -2.75
N GLU A 48 4.25 -9.87 -2.05
CA GLU A 48 4.94 -10.99 -2.67
C GLU A 48 4.12 -12.28 -2.55
N ASN A 49 4.32 -13.19 -3.49
CA ASN A 49 3.68 -14.51 -3.51
C ASN A 49 2.14 -14.49 -3.54
N ARG A 50 1.55 -13.49 -4.12
CA ARG A 50 0.09 -13.36 -4.28
C ARG A 50 -0.56 -14.62 -4.87
N GLU A 51 0.14 -15.30 -5.78
CA GLU A 51 -0.32 -16.52 -6.42
C GLU A 51 -0.34 -17.75 -5.50
N LYS A 52 0.34 -17.66 -4.36
CA LYS A 52 0.44 -18.77 -3.39
C LYS A 52 -0.58 -18.70 -2.26
N VAL A 53 -1.51 -17.76 -2.34
CA VAL A 53 -2.68 -17.72 -1.46
C VAL A 53 -3.54 -18.95 -1.76
N LEU A 54 -3.74 -19.80 -0.77
CA LEU A 54 -4.34 -21.12 -0.96
C LEU A 54 -5.84 -21.05 -1.23
N GLU A 55 -6.54 -20.13 -0.63
CA GLU A 55 -7.98 -19.98 -0.75
C GLU A 55 -8.37 -18.53 -0.51
N GLY A 56 -9.34 -18.03 -1.27
CA GLY A 56 -9.92 -16.70 -1.06
C GLY A 56 -9.43 -15.62 -2.02
N ALA A 57 -9.94 -14.43 -1.81
CA ALA A 57 -9.53 -13.22 -2.51
C ALA A 57 -8.64 -12.37 -1.59
N LEU A 58 -7.46 -12.05 -2.08
CA LEU A 58 -6.57 -11.14 -1.39
C LEU A 58 -7.09 -9.71 -1.55
N GLN A 59 -7.36 -9.07 -0.44
CA GLN A 59 -7.74 -7.66 -0.41
C GLN A 59 -6.62 -6.83 0.23
N GLU A 60 -6.14 -5.88 -0.52
CA GLU A 60 -5.17 -4.90 -0.10
C GLU A 60 -5.93 -3.70 0.48
N CYS A 61 -5.70 -3.42 1.76
CA CYS A 61 -6.38 -2.35 2.48
C CYS A 61 -5.52 -1.11 2.62
N LEU A 62 -4.21 -1.27 2.62
CA LEU A 62 -3.23 -0.21 2.72
C LEU A 62 -2.16 -0.39 1.66
N GLU A 63 -2.02 0.60 0.80
CA GLU A 63 -1.02 0.62 -0.28
C GLU A 63 0.28 1.31 0.15
N GLU A 64 0.19 2.22 1.11
CA GLU A 64 1.30 3.03 1.57
C GLU A 64 1.34 3.12 3.10
N ILE A 65 2.54 3.18 3.65
CA ILE A 65 2.78 3.30 5.09
C ILE A 65 3.58 4.57 5.35
N GLU A 66 3.00 5.46 6.14
CA GLU A 66 3.69 6.67 6.56
C GLU A 66 4.61 6.39 7.74
N TYR A 67 5.83 6.82 7.63
CA TYR A 67 6.83 6.65 8.68
C TYR A 67 7.80 7.82 8.75
N LYS A 68 8.55 7.88 9.82
CA LYS A 68 9.60 8.86 10.04
C LYS A 68 10.89 8.14 10.40
N ALA A 69 11.94 8.39 9.65
CA ALA A 69 13.23 7.75 9.85
C ALA A 69 14.40 8.68 9.57
N LEU A 70 15.57 8.27 10.00
CA LEU A 70 16.82 8.93 9.58
C LEU A 70 17.08 8.64 8.09
N PRO A 71 17.75 9.54 7.37
CA PRO A 71 18.06 9.35 5.95
C PRO A 71 18.77 8.03 5.63
N ALA A 72 19.53 7.50 6.56
CA ALA A 72 20.22 6.22 6.40
C ALA A 72 19.29 4.99 6.54
N ALA A 73 18.11 5.17 7.12
CA ALA A 73 17.13 4.12 7.36
C ALA A 73 15.86 4.27 6.50
N LEU A 74 15.93 5.08 5.46
CA LEU A 74 14.82 5.26 4.53
C LEU A 74 14.59 3.98 3.71
N VAL A 75 13.33 3.61 3.57
CA VAL A 75 12.88 2.43 2.83
C VAL A 75 11.83 2.87 1.83
N ASP A 76 12.01 2.54 0.58
CA ASP A 76 11.06 2.92 -0.47
C ASP A 76 9.86 1.99 -0.53
N HIS A 77 10.03 0.75 -0.14
CA HIS A 77 8.97 -0.27 -0.17
C HIS A 77 9.12 -1.27 0.98
N VAL A 78 8.01 -1.85 1.35
CA VAL A 78 7.91 -2.90 2.37
C VAL A 78 7.33 -4.15 1.72
N ASN A 79 8.11 -5.22 1.71
CA ASN A 79 7.66 -6.49 1.16
C ASN A 79 6.79 -7.22 2.18
N VAL A 80 5.64 -7.67 1.73
CA VAL A 80 4.68 -8.43 2.52
C VAL A 80 4.48 -9.78 1.86
N ASP A 81 4.97 -10.83 2.51
CA ASP A 81 4.79 -12.20 2.00
C ASP A 81 3.45 -12.76 2.44
N VAL A 82 2.61 -13.07 1.48
CA VAL A 82 1.28 -13.65 1.70
C VAL A 82 1.21 -15.14 1.38
N ALA A 83 2.37 -15.78 1.22
CA ALA A 83 2.43 -17.20 0.89
C ALA A 83 1.80 -18.06 2.00
N GLY A 84 0.83 -18.87 1.64
CA GLY A 84 0.16 -19.79 2.57
C GLY A 84 -0.91 -19.15 3.45
N MET A 85 -1.27 -17.91 3.22
CA MET A 85 -2.42 -17.29 3.89
C MET A 85 -3.72 -17.97 3.49
N LYS A 86 -4.64 -18.04 4.45
CA LYS A 86 -5.96 -18.64 4.31
C LYS A 86 -7.04 -17.58 4.49
N VAL A 87 -8.25 -17.96 4.11
CA VAL A 87 -9.43 -17.12 4.35
C VAL A 87 -9.54 -16.75 5.84
N GLY A 88 -9.63 -15.46 6.11
CA GLY A 88 -9.69 -14.91 7.46
C GLY A 88 -8.36 -14.47 8.04
N ASP A 89 -7.24 -14.75 7.36
CA ASP A 89 -5.93 -14.25 7.79
C ASP A 89 -5.79 -12.76 7.48
N VAL A 90 -5.14 -12.05 8.40
CA VAL A 90 -4.97 -10.60 8.34
C VAL A 90 -3.55 -10.25 8.72
N ILE A 91 -2.89 -9.44 7.91
CA ILE A 91 -1.59 -8.84 8.22
C ILE A 91 -1.80 -7.39 8.60
N ARG A 92 -1.25 -7.00 9.75
CA ARG A 92 -1.32 -5.63 10.26
C ARG A 92 0.02 -4.94 10.18
N VAL A 93 0.02 -3.61 10.26
CA VAL A 93 1.23 -2.79 10.22
C VAL A 93 2.25 -3.24 11.27
N LYS A 94 1.82 -3.62 12.46
CA LYS A 94 2.70 -4.10 13.54
C LYS A 94 3.46 -5.40 13.23
N ASP A 95 2.94 -6.20 12.31
CA ASP A 95 3.54 -7.50 11.93
C ASP A 95 4.65 -7.34 10.90
N LEU A 96 4.71 -6.18 10.25
CA LEU A 96 5.69 -5.85 9.24
C LEU A 96 7.09 -5.63 9.82
N GLU A 97 8.09 -5.87 9.00
CA GLU A 97 9.50 -5.67 9.38
C GLU A 97 9.82 -4.22 9.70
N ILE A 98 9.17 -3.28 9.02
CA ILE A 98 9.34 -1.85 9.25
C ILE A 98 8.96 -1.43 10.68
N SER A 99 7.94 -2.06 11.26
CA SER A 99 7.50 -1.79 12.64
C SER A 99 8.45 -2.36 13.70
N LYS A 100 9.29 -3.30 13.32
CA LYS A 100 10.26 -3.93 14.22
C LYS A 100 11.59 -3.19 14.30
N ASN A 101 11.81 -2.27 13.37
CA ASN A 101 13.05 -1.51 13.31
C ASN A 101 12.99 -0.31 14.27
N PRO A 102 13.90 -0.22 15.25
CA PRO A 102 13.90 0.85 16.25
C PRO A 102 14.27 2.22 15.67
N ASP A 103 14.88 2.27 14.50
CA ASP A 103 15.29 3.52 13.85
C ASP A 103 14.15 4.16 13.03
N ILE A 104 13.05 3.44 12.88
CA ILE A 104 11.89 3.87 12.10
C ILE A 104 10.69 4.09 13.02
N ASP A 105 10.16 5.28 13.02
CA ASP A 105 8.93 5.62 13.72
C ASP A 105 7.75 5.55 12.75
N VAL A 106 6.95 4.51 12.84
CA VAL A 106 5.77 4.33 11.98
C VAL A 106 4.65 5.24 12.50
N HIS A 107 4.16 6.12 11.64
CA HIS A 107 3.05 7.03 11.94
C HIS A 107 1.67 6.41 11.66
N THR A 108 1.62 5.47 10.74
CA THR A 108 0.40 4.71 10.44
C THR A 108 0.01 3.87 11.65
N ASP A 109 -1.29 3.77 11.90
CA ASP A 109 -1.81 3.00 13.04
C ASP A 109 -1.29 1.56 13.01
N PRO A 110 -0.62 1.08 14.06
CA PRO A 110 -0.08 -0.28 14.11
C PRO A 110 -1.16 -1.37 14.04
N GLU A 111 -2.39 -1.05 14.39
CA GLU A 111 -3.53 -1.98 14.28
C GLU A 111 -4.20 -1.95 12.90
N ALA A 112 -3.81 -1.02 12.03
CA ALA A 112 -4.35 -0.94 10.68
C ALA A 112 -4.04 -2.22 9.90
N ILE A 113 -5.03 -2.67 9.14
CA ILE A 113 -4.93 -3.85 8.30
C ILE A 113 -4.24 -3.47 7.01
N VAL A 114 -3.16 -4.13 6.69
CA VAL A 114 -2.43 -3.94 5.43
C VAL A 114 -3.02 -4.84 4.35
N VAL A 115 -3.15 -6.12 4.67
CA VAL A 115 -3.66 -7.14 3.75
C VAL A 115 -4.56 -8.09 4.51
N MET A 116 -5.67 -8.48 3.89
CA MET A 116 -6.57 -9.51 4.39
C MET A 116 -6.99 -10.47 3.28
N VAL A 117 -7.34 -11.68 3.65
CA VAL A 117 -7.86 -12.68 2.73
C VAL A 117 -9.32 -12.95 3.04
N ASP A 118 -10.19 -12.55 2.13
CA ASP A 118 -11.62 -12.78 2.23
C ASP A 118 -12.07 -14.01 1.45
N ALA A 119 -13.14 -14.62 1.92
CA ALA A 119 -13.80 -15.69 1.18
C ALA A 119 -14.38 -15.13 -0.13
N ILE A 120 -14.11 -15.80 -1.23
CA ILE A 120 -14.76 -15.48 -2.49
C ILE A 120 -16.24 -15.80 -2.31
N ARG A 121 -17.03 -14.79 -2.05
CA ARG A 121 -18.47 -14.90 -2.19
C ARG A 121 -18.76 -14.83 -3.69
N ASN A 122 -19.00 -15.98 -4.29
CA ASN A 122 -19.78 -16.03 -5.50
C ASN A 122 -21.20 -15.61 -5.12
N SER A 123 -21.42 -14.33 -5.02
CA SER A 123 -22.78 -13.82 -5.14
C SER A 123 -23.14 -13.98 -6.61
N ILE A 124 -23.65 -15.13 -6.94
CA ILE A 124 -24.57 -15.23 -8.05
C ILE A 124 -25.71 -14.32 -7.63
N PRO A 125 -25.99 -13.26 -8.36
CA PRO A 125 -27.26 -12.62 -8.18
C PRO A 125 -28.28 -13.70 -8.52
N GLU A 126 -28.93 -14.23 -7.52
CA GLU A 126 -30.17 -14.90 -7.76
C GLU A 126 -31.10 -13.80 -8.28
N ASP A 127 -31.16 -13.73 -9.59
CA ASP A 127 -32.33 -13.18 -10.24
C ASP A 127 -33.47 -14.02 -9.70
N GLU A 128 -34.10 -13.51 -8.69
CA GLU A 128 -35.44 -13.94 -8.38
C GLU A 128 -36.26 -13.55 -9.57
N ALA A 129 -36.38 -14.46 -10.46
CA ALA A 129 -37.49 -14.49 -11.33
C ALA A 129 -38.70 -14.69 -10.44
N THR A 130 -39.24 -13.63 -9.98
CA THR A 130 -40.59 -13.63 -9.50
C THR A 130 -41.47 -13.89 -10.67
N ASP A 131 -41.73 -15.10 -10.88
CA ASP A 131 -42.84 -15.46 -11.66
C ASP A 131 -44.07 -15.15 -10.89
N GLU A 132 -44.73 -14.13 -11.28
CA GLU A 132 -45.98 -13.90 -10.87
C GLU A 132 -46.92 -14.15 -11.88
N GLY A 133 -46.99 -15.20 -12.23
CA GLY A 133 -48.04 -15.66 -13.03
C GLY A 133 -49.34 -15.86 -12.32
N THR A 134 -50.04 -14.89 -12.02
CA THR A 134 -51.35 -15.09 -11.62
C THR A 134 -52.28 -14.81 -12.68
N ALA A 135 -52.66 -15.77 -13.25
CA ALA A 135 -53.73 -15.74 -14.05
C ALA A 135 -54.95 -15.96 -13.36
N GLU A 136 -55.83 -15.19 -13.29
CA GLU A 136 -56.98 -15.42 -12.83
C GLU A 136 -58.03 -15.08 -13.57
N GLU A 137 -58.85 -15.61 -13.92
CA GLU A 137 -59.74 -15.81 -14.24
C GLU A 137 -60.96 -15.64 -14.04
N ALA A 138 -61.59 -15.52 -14.30
CA ALA A 138 -62.84 -15.69 -14.20
C ALA A 138 -63.97 -15.70 -14.70
#